data_8989e45d9cb9dc7c2bd39f1c2c80de0e
#
_entry.id   8989e45d9cb9dc7c2bd39f1c2c80de0e
#
_cell.length_a   1.000
_cell.length_b   1.000
_cell.length_c   1.000
_cell.angle_alpha   90.00
_cell.angle_beta   90.00
_cell.angle_gamma   90.00
#
_symmetry.space_group_name_H-M   'P 1'
#
loop_
_entity.id
_entity.type
_entity.pdbx_description
1 polymer ?
#
loop_
_entity_poly.entity_id
_entity_poly.type
_entity_poly.pdbx_seq_one_letter_code
_entity_poly.pdbx_strand_id
1 'polypeptide(L)'
;MGTLGNERAGATVLPFQASFEREMRVLLDLVRTRGLDRLPVVRQRLAKAWSGLRILQLNNDRLLTAVLQGVHPGPESSIGKLYWANWHRDFGELMMDLLGADALVAADQEPMAEMRHSFLNSRAETIYGGANEIQRNILGERALGLPK
;
A
#
# COMPACT_ATOMS: atom_id res chain seq x y z
N MET A 1 16.47 -2.11 23.11
CA MET A 1 16.35 -2.53 21.70
C MET A 1 14.92 -2.93 21.27
N GLY A 2 13.88 -2.64 22.07
CA GLY A 2 12.50 -3.12 21.81
C GLY A 2 11.66 -2.33 20.84
N THR A 3 11.80 -1.00 20.78
CA THR A 3 10.84 -0.12 20.12
C THR A 3 10.90 -0.21 18.59
N LEU A 4 12.09 -0.19 18.00
CA LEU A 4 12.28 -0.30 16.55
C LEU A 4 11.99 -1.72 16.00
N GLY A 5 12.09 -2.74 16.84
CA GLY A 5 11.73 -4.11 16.48
C GLY A 5 10.21 -4.29 16.34
N ASN A 6 9.45 -3.74 17.28
CA ASN A 6 7.97 -3.78 17.25
C ASN A 6 7.38 -2.91 16.14
N GLU A 7 7.98 -1.76 15.86
CA GLU A 7 7.55 -0.88 14.77
C GLU A 7 7.74 -1.52 13.38
N ARG A 8 8.74 -2.41 13.26
CA ARG A 8 9.04 -3.17 12.03
C ARG A 8 8.26 -4.48 11.91
N ALA A 9 7.71 -4.99 13.01
CA ALA A 9 6.95 -6.24 13.03
C ALA A 9 5.52 -5.98 12.59
N GLY A 10 5.27 -5.95 11.32
CA GLY A 10 4.01 -6.16 10.56
C GLY A 10 2.63 -5.84 11.17
N ALA A 11 2.52 -5.65 12.49
CA ALA A 11 1.28 -5.31 13.18
C ALA A 11 0.70 -3.93 12.76
N THR A 12 1.51 -3.09 12.11
CA THR A 12 1.12 -1.75 11.66
C THR A 12 0.39 -1.74 10.31
N VAL A 13 0.32 -2.85 9.58
CA VAL A 13 -0.29 -2.90 8.23
C VAL A 13 -1.81 -3.05 8.31
N LEU A 14 -2.33 -3.75 9.31
CA LEU A 14 -3.77 -4.00 9.46
C LEU A 14 -4.63 -2.72 9.53
N PRO A 15 -4.23 -1.65 10.24
CA PRO A 15 -5.00 -0.41 10.27
C PRO A 15 -5.10 0.29 8.91
N PHE A 16 -4.08 0.18 8.06
CA PHE A 16 -4.05 0.84 6.75
C PHE A 16 -4.89 0.13 5.69
N GLN A 17 -5.19 -1.16 5.86
CA GLN A 17 -5.97 -1.93 4.89
C GLN A 17 -7.34 -1.30 4.62
N ALA A 18 -8.06 -0.91 5.67
CA ALA A 18 -9.39 -0.30 5.53
C ALA A 18 -9.34 1.05 4.78
N SER A 19 -8.26 1.83 4.98
CA SER A 19 -8.02 3.06 4.24
C SER A 19 -7.80 2.79 2.76
N PHE A 20 -6.94 1.84 2.43
CA PHE A 20 -6.65 1.46 1.03
C PHE A 20 -7.88 0.92 0.29
N GLU A 21 -8.72 0.13 0.99
CA GLU A 21 -10.00 -0.34 0.43
C GLU A 21 -10.97 0.82 0.16
N ARG A 22 -11.01 1.81 1.05
CA ARG A 22 -11.83 3.01 0.88
C ARG A 22 -11.33 3.83 -0.30
N GLU A 23 -10.03 4.12 -0.38
CA GLU A 23 -9.41 4.85 -1.48
C GLU A 23 -9.67 4.17 -2.84
N MET A 24 -9.56 2.85 -2.89
CA MET A 24 -9.88 2.08 -4.09
C MET A 24 -11.35 2.24 -4.50
N ARG A 25 -12.29 2.20 -3.54
CA ARG A 25 -13.73 2.42 -3.85
C ARG A 25 -13.97 3.82 -4.38
N VAL A 26 -13.40 4.84 -3.73
CA VAL A 26 -13.55 6.24 -4.17
C VAL A 26 -12.99 6.42 -5.59
N LEU A 27 -11.82 5.84 -5.88
CA LEU A 27 -11.26 5.89 -7.25
C LEU A 27 -12.15 5.20 -8.27
N LEU A 28 -12.69 4.02 -7.96
CA LEU A 28 -13.58 3.29 -8.87
C LEU A 28 -14.86 4.07 -9.17
N ASP A 29 -15.45 4.71 -8.16
CA ASP A 29 -16.66 5.52 -8.34
C ASP A 29 -16.39 6.77 -9.19
N LEU A 30 -15.26 7.42 -8.97
CA LEU A 30 -14.83 8.57 -9.76
C LEU A 30 -14.57 8.17 -11.23
N VAL A 31 -13.89 7.07 -11.46
CA VAL A 31 -13.62 6.55 -12.82
C VAL A 31 -14.92 6.24 -13.55
N ARG A 32 -15.90 5.63 -12.89
CA ARG A 32 -17.24 5.36 -13.46
C ARG A 32 -17.98 6.64 -13.77
N THR A 33 -18.01 7.58 -12.84
CA THR A 33 -18.70 8.87 -13.01
C THR A 33 -18.13 9.65 -14.18
N ARG A 34 -16.84 9.56 -14.44
CA ARG A 34 -16.15 10.21 -15.56
C ARG A 34 -16.19 9.38 -16.87
N GLY A 35 -16.74 8.18 -16.85
CA GLY A 35 -16.78 7.27 -18.00
C GLY A 35 -15.42 6.76 -18.45
N LEU A 36 -14.39 6.87 -17.59
CA LEU A 36 -13.02 6.41 -17.87
C LEU A 36 -12.91 4.88 -17.85
N ASP A 37 -13.83 4.19 -17.22
CA ASP A 37 -13.95 2.73 -17.18
C ASP A 37 -14.18 2.11 -18.59
N ARG A 38 -14.58 2.91 -19.58
CA ARG A 38 -14.71 2.50 -20.98
C ARG A 38 -13.36 2.36 -21.69
N LEU A 39 -12.31 2.97 -21.14
CA LEU A 39 -10.97 2.94 -21.74
C LEU A 39 -10.23 1.65 -21.34
N PRO A 40 -9.82 0.79 -22.29
CA PRO A 40 -9.18 -0.50 -21.99
C PRO A 40 -7.93 -0.36 -21.12
N VAL A 41 -7.12 0.67 -21.36
CA VAL A 41 -5.88 0.93 -20.60
C VAL A 41 -6.20 1.25 -19.14
N VAL A 42 -7.24 2.07 -18.88
CA VAL A 42 -7.68 2.41 -17.52
C VAL A 42 -8.17 1.15 -16.80
N ARG A 43 -8.98 0.33 -17.46
CA ARG A 43 -9.45 -0.95 -16.90
C ARG A 43 -8.30 -1.87 -16.51
N GLN A 44 -7.28 -2.01 -17.35
CA GLN A 44 -6.11 -2.84 -17.04
C GLN A 44 -5.32 -2.31 -15.84
N ARG A 45 -5.12 -1.00 -15.76
CA ARG A 45 -4.43 -0.36 -14.64
C ARG A 45 -5.21 -0.55 -13.32
N LEU A 46 -6.53 -0.36 -13.36
CA LEU A 46 -7.40 -0.59 -12.20
C LEU A 46 -7.41 -2.06 -11.78
N ALA A 47 -7.47 -3.00 -12.72
CA ALA A 47 -7.41 -4.42 -12.43
C ALA A 47 -6.07 -4.80 -11.76
N LYS A 48 -4.95 -4.25 -12.22
CA LYS A 48 -3.63 -4.44 -11.60
C LYS A 48 -3.62 -3.90 -10.16
N ALA A 49 -4.13 -2.67 -9.95
CA ALA A 49 -4.20 -2.06 -8.62
C ALA A 49 -5.10 -2.88 -7.67
N TRP A 50 -6.27 -3.32 -8.14
CA TRP A 50 -7.19 -4.18 -7.39
C TRP A 50 -6.55 -5.51 -7.01
N SER A 51 -5.89 -6.18 -7.96
CA SER A 51 -5.17 -7.44 -7.68
C SER A 51 -4.09 -7.25 -6.62
N GLY A 52 -3.37 -6.12 -6.69
CA GLY A 52 -2.39 -5.76 -5.67
C GLY A 52 -2.99 -5.57 -4.28
N LEU A 53 -4.14 -4.91 -4.18
CA LEU A 53 -4.88 -4.78 -2.92
C LEU A 53 -5.31 -6.15 -2.38
N ARG A 54 -5.78 -7.05 -3.24
CA ARG A 54 -6.15 -8.42 -2.83
C ARG A 54 -4.96 -9.22 -2.29
N ILE A 55 -3.81 -9.10 -2.92
CA ILE A 55 -2.57 -9.73 -2.43
C ILE A 55 -2.21 -9.18 -1.05
N LEU A 56 -2.34 -7.87 -0.84
CA LEU A 56 -2.11 -7.24 0.46
C LEU A 56 -3.05 -7.82 1.53
N GLN A 57 -4.34 -7.90 1.24
CA GLN A 57 -5.34 -8.48 2.14
C GLN A 57 -4.99 -9.92 2.54
N LEU A 58 -4.68 -10.77 1.55
CA LEU A 58 -4.31 -12.17 1.80
C LEU A 58 -3.04 -12.30 2.66
N ASN A 59 -2.05 -11.43 2.46
CA ASN A 59 -0.87 -11.39 3.31
C ASN A 59 -1.19 -10.98 4.74
N ASN A 60 -2.09 -10.01 4.92
CA ASN A 60 -2.54 -9.57 6.24
C ASN A 60 -3.33 -10.67 6.96
N ASP A 61 -4.24 -11.35 6.26
CA ASP A 61 -5.02 -12.47 6.80
C ASP A 61 -4.10 -13.62 7.25
N ARG A 62 -3.07 -13.93 6.46
CA ARG A 62 -2.06 -14.93 6.81
C ARG A 62 -1.29 -14.52 8.07
N LEU A 63 -0.84 -13.27 8.15
CA LEU A 63 -0.13 -12.75 9.31
C LEU A 63 -1.02 -12.78 10.56
N LEU A 64 -2.26 -12.31 10.45
CA LEU A 64 -3.22 -12.31 11.55
C LEU A 64 -3.49 -13.72 12.05
N THR A 65 -3.68 -14.67 11.13
CA THR A 65 -3.89 -16.09 11.47
C THR A 65 -2.70 -16.64 12.25
N ALA A 66 -1.47 -16.36 11.81
CA ALA A 66 -0.26 -16.80 12.53
C ALA A 66 -0.19 -16.23 13.95
N VAL A 67 -0.46 -14.91 14.09
CA VAL A 67 -0.48 -14.26 15.42
C VAL A 67 -1.55 -14.84 16.32
N LEU A 68 -2.74 -15.12 15.82
CA LEU A 68 -3.82 -15.75 16.60
C LEU A 68 -3.49 -17.18 17.04
N GLN A 69 -2.63 -17.85 16.29
CA GLN A 69 -2.09 -19.18 16.65
C GLN A 69 -0.86 -19.10 17.59
N GLY A 70 -0.50 -17.92 18.09
CA GLY A 70 0.63 -17.72 18.97
C GLY A 70 2.00 -17.68 18.28
N VAL A 71 2.02 -17.63 16.95
CA VAL A 71 3.27 -17.51 16.18
C VAL A 71 3.67 -16.03 16.12
N HIS A 72 4.84 -15.72 16.65
CA HIS A 72 5.38 -14.36 16.56
C HIS A 72 5.87 -14.07 15.13
N PRO A 73 5.53 -12.89 14.56
CA PRO A 73 6.04 -12.48 13.25
C PRO A 73 7.56 -12.48 13.21
N GLY A 74 8.13 -13.18 12.25
CA GLY A 74 9.56 -13.23 11.99
C GLY A 74 10.01 -12.18 10.95
N PRO A 75 11.26 -12.31 10.44
CA PRO A 75 11.80 -11.40 9.42
C PRO A 75 10.96 -11.32 8.15
N GLU A 76 10.19 -12.37 7.83
CA GLU A 76 9.26 -12.45 6.70
C GLU A 76 8.15 -11.39 6.78
N SER A 77 7.86 -10.84 7.97
CA SER A 77 6.92 -9.73 8.13
C SER A 77 7.33 -8.47 7.35
N SER A 78 8.63 -8.33 7.05
CA SER A 78 9.16 -7.28 6.17
C SER A 78 8.60 -7.34 4.74
N ILE A 79 8.11 -8.50 4.28
CA ILE A 79 7.43 -8.66 2.99
C ILE A 79 6.19 -7.75 2.97
N GLY A 80 5.39 -7.77 4.02
CA GLY A 80 4.18 -6.96 4.14
C GLY A 80 4.50 -5.47 3.96
N LYS A 81 5.47 -4.96 4.73
CA LYS A 81 5.88 -3.55 4.67
C LYS A 81 6.40 -3.16 3.29
N LEU A 82 7.29 -3.95 2.73
CA LEU A 82 7.87 -3.69 1.41
C LEU A 82 6.78 -3.71 0.32
N TYR A 83 5.84 -4.65 0.42
CA TYR A 83 4.76 -4.81 -0.55
C TYR A 83 3.79 -3.63 -0.52
N TRP A 84 3.18 -3.33 0.65
CA TRP A 84 2.14 -2.32 0.73
C TRP A 84 2.66 -0.91 0.42
N ALA A 85 3.88 -0.56 0.88
CA ALA A 85 4.43 0.76 0.64
C ALA A 85 4.69 1.02 -0.86
N ASN A 86 5.19 0.02 -1.59
CA ASN A 86 5.38 0.14 -3.04
C ASN A 86 4.04 0.13 -3.78
N TRP A 87 3.11 -0.76 -3.40
CA TRP A 87 1.79 -0.81 -4.00
C TRP A 87 1.04 0.52 -3.83
N HIS A 88 1.04 1.09 -2.62
CA HIS A 88 0.32 2.32 -2.32
C HIS A 88 0.95 3.52 -3.04
N ARG A 89 2.27 3.56 -3.16
CA ARG A 89 2.95 4.57 -3.99
C ARG A 89 2.49 4.48 -5.46
N ASP A 90 2.50 3.28 -6.04
CA ASP A 90 2.10 3.08 -7.43
C ASP A 90 0.58 3.33 -7.63
N PHE A 91 -0.22 3.04 -6.62
CA PHE A 91 -1.64 3.36 -6.60
C PHE A 91 -1.89 4.87 -6.52
N GLY A 92 -1.10 5.59 -5.74
CA GLY A 92 -1.10 7.06 -5.70
C GLY A 92 -0.81 7.68 -7.06
N GLU A 93 0.19 7.16 -7.80
CA GLU A 93 0.46 7.58 -9.19
C GLU A 93 -0.76 7.36 -10.08
N LEU A 94 -1.40 6.20 -9.98
CA LEU A 94 -2.60 5.89 -10.75
C LEU A 94 -3.74 6.88 -10.44
N MET A 95 -3.95 7.21 -9.17
CA MET A 95 -4.96 8.19 -8.76
C MET A 95 -4.70 9.55 -9.41
N MET A 96 -3.47 10.06 -9.31
CA MET A 96 -3.12 11.37 -9.89
C MET A 96 -3.24 11.40 -11.41
N ASP A 97 -2.82 10.34 -12.10
CA ASP A 97 -2.95 10.22 -13.56
C ASP A 97 -4.42 10.24 -14.02
N LEU A 98 -5.32 9.55 -13.28
CA LEU A 98 -6.74 9.50 -13.64
C LEU A 98 -7.51 10.76 -13.26
N LEU A 99 -7.05 11.49 -12.24
CA LEU A 99 -7.58 12.80 -11.87
C LEU A 99 -7.14 13.90 -12.83
N GLY A 100 -5.93 13.79 -13.39
CA GLY A 100 -5.35 14.80 -14.27
C GLY A 100 -5.24 16.17 -13.60
N ALA A 101 -5.57 17.24 -14.33
CA ALA A 101 -5.48 18.61 -13.83
C ALA A 101 -6.37 18.89 -12.61
N ASP A 102 -7.48 18.18 -12.46
CA ASP A 102 -8.40 18.36 -11.32
C ASP A 102 -7.72 18.06 -9.98
N ALA A 103 -6.75 17.15 -9.97
CA ALA A 103 -5.97 16.86 -8.79
C ALA A 103 -5.18 18.07 -8.26
N LEU A 104 -4.86 19.01 -9.15
CA LEU A 104 -4.10 20.21 -8.81
C LEU A 104 -5.01 21.40 -8.49
N VAL A 105 -6.12 21.55 -9.22
CA VAL A 105 -6.99 22.72 -9.17
C VAL A 105 -8.07 22.60 -8.10
N ALA A 106 -8.69 21.43 -7.96
CA ALA A 106 -9.76 21.17 -6.98
C ALA A 106 -9.20 20.69 -5.61
N ALA A 107 -8.07 21.22 -5.22
CA ALA A 107 -7.26 20.72 -4.13
C ALA A 107 -7.97 20.64 -2.76
N ASP A 108 -8.97 21.45 -2.54
CA ASP A 108 -9.68 21.55 -1.24
C ASP A 108 -11.07 20.89 -1.29
N GLN A 109 -11.41 20.24 -2.40
CA GLN A 109 -12.70 19.56 -2.56
C GLN A 109 -12.54 18.04 -2.43
N GLU A 110 -13.38 17.43 -1.60
CA GLU A 110 -13.48 15.98 -1.53
C GLU A 110 -14.13 15.39 -2.79
N PRO A 111 -13.67 14.24 -3.30
CA PRO A 111 -12.62 13.37 -2.76
C PRO A 111 -11.19 13.69 -3.24
N MET A 112 -10.97 14.77 -4.02
CA MET A 112 -9.67 15.09 -4.62
C MET A 112 -8.61 15.45 -3.56
N ALA A 113 -9.02 16.17 -2.51
CA ALA A 113 -8.14 16.53 -1.40
C ALA A 113 -7.57 15.27 -0.72
N GLU A 114 -8.42 14.29 -0.44
CA GLU A 114 -8.01 13.02 0.17
C GLU A 114 -7.05 12.25 -0.74
N MET A 115 -7.37 12.10 -2.03
CA MET A 115 -6.54 11.37 -2.99
C MET A 115 -5.15 12.02 -3.16
N ARG A 116 -5.10 13.35 -3.20
CA ARG A 116 -3.83 14.07 -3.25
C ARG A 116 -3.02 13.88 -1.97
N HIS A 117 -3.68 13.95 -0.80
CA HIS A 117 -3.03 13.68 0.47
C HIS A 117 -2.42 12.27 0.48
N SER A 118 -3.19 11.28 0.07
CA SER A 118 -2.76 9.88 -0.03
C SER A 118 -1.56 9.72 -0.97
N PHE A 119 -1.60 10.35 -2.15
CA PHE A 119 -0.47 10.39 -3.08
C PHE A 119 0.80 10.95 -2.43
N LEU A 120 0.71 12.11 -1.78
CA LEU A 120 1.87 12.75 -1.15
C LEU A 120 2.41 11.90 0.02
N ASN A 121 1.52 11.38 0.86
CA ASN A 121 1.88 10.56 2.01
C ASN A 121 2.54 9.24 1.58
N SER A 122 2.08 8.62 0.50
CA SER A 122 2.63 7.36 -0.01
C SER A 122 4.14 7.41 -0.32
N ARG A 123 4.69 8.61 -0.55
CA ARG A 123 6.14 8.81 -0.72
C ARG A 123 6.90 8.56 0.57
N ALA A 124 6.39 9.08 1.69
CA ALA A 124 6.99 8.88 2.99
C ALA A 124 6.90 7.41 3.47
N GLU A 125 5.86 6.70 3.04
CA GLU A 125 5.63 5.30 3.38
C GLU A 125 6.75 4.35 2.92
N THR A 126 7.45 4.68 1.85
CA THR A 126 8.62 3.91 1.39
C THR A 126 9.88 4.16 2.22
N ILE A 127 9.82 5.12 3.15
CA ILE A 127 10.95 5.59 3.97
C ILE A 127 10.76 5.24 5.44
N TYR A 128 9.65 5.69 6.06
CA TYR A 128 9.42 5.45 7.49
C TYR A 128 9.12 3.96 7.78
N GLY A 129 9.27 3.55 9.04
CA GLY A 129 9.14 2.14 9.42
C GLY A 129 10.22 1.23 8.81
N GLY A 130 11.29 1.82 8.26
CA GLY A 130 12.38 1.17 7.56
C GLY A 130 12.25 1.30 6.03
N ALA A 131 13.23 1.96 5.43
CA ALA A 131 13.29 2.14 3.98
C ALA A 131 13.28 0.81 3.24
N ASN A 132 12.88 0.84 1.98
CA ASN A 132 12.77 -0.36 1.14
C ASN A 132 14.07 -1.18 1.11
N GLU A 133 15.23 -0.50 1.10
CA GLU A 133 16.56 -1.12 1.13
C GLU A 133 16.78 -1.88 2.44
N ILE A 134 16.41 -1.28 3.57
CA ILE A 134 16.52 -1.91 4.89
C ILE A 134 15.60 -3.14 4.97
N GLN A 135 14.38 -3.05 4.43
CA GLN A 135 13.47 -4.20 4.41
C GLN A 135 14.01 -5.35 3.54
N ARG A 136 14.63 -5.03 2.39
CA ARG A 136 15.27 -6.04 1.53
C ARG A 136 16.47 -6.69 2.22
N ASN A 137 17.30 -5.90 2.93
CA ASN A 137 18.43 -6.44 3.69
C ASN A 137 17.93 -7.38 4.80
N ILE A 138 16.87 -7.01 5.53
CA ILE A 138 16.27 -7.89 6.55
C ILE A 138 15.79 -9.21 5.92
N LEU A 139 15.11 -9.15 4.79
CA LEU A 139 14.65 -10.35 4.08
C LEU A 139 15.84 -11.17 3.57
N GLY A 140 16.83 -10.55 2.94
CA GLY A 140 18.01 -11.25 2.44
C GLY A 140 18.81 -11.92 3.56
N GLU A 141 19.19 -11.15 4.56
CA GLU A 141 20.09 -11.63 5.61
C GLU A 141 19.42 -12.56 6.61
N ARG A 142 18.18 -12.21 7.07
CA ARG A 142 17.57 -12.90 8.22
C ARG A 142 16.52 -13.93 7.80
N ALA A 143 15.81 -13.73 6.68
CA ALA A 143 14.83 -14.70 6.21
C ALA A 143 15.42 -15.72 5.25
N LEU A 144 16.34 -15.29 4.36
CA LEU A 144 16.95 -16.15 3.34
C LEU A 144 18.38 -16.61 3.71
N GLY A 145 19.00 -16.07 4.75
CA GLY A 145 20.34 -16.45 5.18
C GLY A 145 21.45 -16.03 4.18
N LEU A 146 21.21 -15.00 3.37
CA LEU A 146 22.21 -14.51 2.43
C LEU A 146 23.33 -13.75 3.15
N PRO A 147 24.56 -13.75 2.62
CA PRO A 147 25.65 -12.96 3.18
C PRO A 147 25.37 -11.46 3.09
N LYS A 148 25.97 -10.71 4.02
CA LYS A 148 25.91 -9.24 4.06
C LYS A 148 26.70 -8.63 2.92
#